data_c88ddfa95fb526c9f7fc8c4213ef3048
#
_entry.id   c88ddfa95fb526c9f7fc8c4213ef3048
#
_cell.length_a   1.000
_cell.length_b   1.000
_cell.length_c   1.000
_cell.angle_alpha   90.00
_cell.angle_beta   90.00
_cell.angle_gamma   90.00
#
_symmetry.space_group_name_H-M   'P 1'
#
loop_
_entity.id
_entity.type
_entity.pdbx_description
1 polymer ?
#
loop_
_entity_poly.entity_id
_entity_poly.type
_entity_poly.pdbx_seq_one_letter_code
_entity_poly.pdbx_strand_id
1 'polypeptide(L)'
;MTDKMEWQGQVGASWARQWQRTDRSFTPLTERLVARILECGDVHRIADIGCGAGELSIKIADARRDANVLGLDISADLVSTASERASGSPNLKFAVADASVWQDPSFIPDLYVSRHGVMFFDDPVAAFANLAASAAENAQMVFSCFRASSENAWATKIAALFPSAPSGDPHAPGPFAFADPDRVRGILSEAGWSDVAFEPIDFDYVAGGGDDPVADALDFFGHIGPAARAIRMLEGEARIAFLDRLRELAEAHLHGGAVRFAAAAWIVTAHKNRTRRAI
;
A
#
# COMPACT_ATOMS: atom_id res chain seq x y z
N MET A 1 -11.58 3.34 -11.03
CA MET A 1 -10.71 2.17 -10.81
C MET A 1 -9.33 2.56 -11.31
N THR A 2 -8.27 2.30 -10.60
CA THR A 2 -6.89 2.59 -11.04
C THR A 2 -6.33 1.30 -11.61
N ASP A 3 -6.09 1.25 -12.91
CA ASP A 3 -5.57 0.08 -13.61
C ASP A 3 -4.02 0.09 -13.68
N LYS A 4 -3.43 -0.99 -14.21
CA LYS A 4 -1.97 -1.13 -14.36
C LYS A 4 -1.37 -0.01 -15.20
N MET A 5 -2.05 0.43 -16.27
CA MET A 5 -1.54 1.49 -17.16
C MET A 5 -1.51 2.84 -16.43
N GLU A 6 -2.50 3.14 -15.59
CA GLU A 6 -2.50 4.35 -14.78
C GLU A 6 -1.34 4.36 -13.76
N TRP A 7 -1.01 3.20 -13.14
CA TRP A 7 0.14 3.07 -12.24
C TRP A 7 1.48 3.21 -12.97
N GLN A 8 1.59 2.68 -14.19
CA GLN A 8 2.79 2.86 -15.04
C GLN A 8 2.94 4.29 -15.57
N GLY A 9 1.89 5.11 -15.50
CA GLY A 9 1.84 6.46 -16.01
C GLY A 9 1.60 7.52 -14.92
N GLN A 10 0.58 8.34 -15.12
CA GLN A 10 0.34 9.56 -14.34
C GLN A 10 0.13 9.31 -12.83
N VAL A 11 -0.49 8.20 -12.46
CA VAL A 11 -0.71 7.87 -11.04
C VAL A 11 0.64 7.60 -10.37
N GLY A 12 1.47 6.70 -10.93
CA GLY A 12 2.80 6.41 -10.38
C GLY A 12 3.67 7.65 -10.27
N ALA A 13 3.71 8.48 -11.34
CA ALA A 13 4.44 9.75 -11.32
C ALA A 13 3.95 10.72 -10.23
N SER A 14 2.63 10.78 -9.96
CA SER A 14 2.08 11.60 -8.89
C SER A 14 2.48 11.08 -7.51
N TRP A 15 2.40 9.78 -7.30
CA TRP A 15 2.80 9.15 -6.04
C TRP A 15 4.32 9.29 -5.79
N ALA A 16 5.13 9.17 -6.84
CA ALA A 16 6.57 9.40 -6.76
C ALA A 16 6.90 10.83 -6.29
N ARG A 17 6.23 11.85 -6.83
CA ARG A 17 6.41 13.24 -6.38
C ARG A 17 5.91 13.52 -4.96
N GLN A 18 4.92 12.76 -4.50
CA GLN A 18 4.27 12.95 -3.19
C GLN A 18 4.78 11.98 -2.12
N TRP A 19 5.92 11.31 -2.33
CA TRP A 19 6.40 10.25 -1.46
C TRP A 19 6.55 10.67 0.01
N GLN A 20 7.03 11.89 0.28
CA GLN A 20 7.20 12.39 1.65
C GLN A 20 5.88 12.51 2.41
N ARG A 21 4.84 12.99 1.72
CA ARG A 21 3.50 13.08 2.29
C ARG A 21 2.84 11.72 2.44
N THR A 22 3.08 10.83 1.48
CA THR A 22 2.61 9.45 1.55
C THR A 22 3.25 8.73 2.74
N ASP A 23 4.56 8.83 2.91
CA ASP A 23 5.26 8.22 4.05
C ASP A 23 4.71 8.76 5.38
N ARG A 24 4.59 10.08 5.51
CA ARG A 24 3.99 10.71 6.70
C ARG A 24 2.59 10.17 7.00
N SER A 25 1.76 10.03 5.98
CA SER A 25 0.38 9.55 6.15
C SER A 25 0.33 8.14 6.72
N PHE A 26 1.31 7.29 6.40
CA PHE A 26 1.35 5.90 6.80
C PHE A 26 2.37 5.57 7.88
N THR A 27 3.13 6.54 8.39
CA THR A 27 4.19 6.29 9.39
C THR A 27 3.72 5.40 10.55
N PRO A 28 2.57 5.65 11.23
CA PRO A 28 2.15 4.81 12.35
C PRO A 28 1.85 3.36 11.94
N LEU A 29 1.26 3.15 10.76
CA LEU A 29 1.02 1.82 10.21
C LEU A 29 2.33 1.15 9.81
N THR A 30 3.24 1.88 9.15
CA THR A 30 4.53 1.35 8.72
C THR A 30 5.35 0.85 9.91
N GLU A 31 5.38 1.58 11.02
CA GLU A 31 6.07 1.18 12.25
C GLU A 31 5.52 -0.15 12.81
N ARG A 32 4.20 -0.31 12.85
CA ARG A 32 3.56 -1.56 13.27
C ARG A 32 3.84 -2.71 12.32
N LEU A 33 3.77 -2.44 11.01
CA LEU A 33 4.06 -3.44 9.97
C LEU A 33 5.51 -3.91 10.03
N VAL A 34 6.48 -3.00 10.17
CA VAL A 34 7.89 -3.33 10.34
C VAL A 34 8.10 -4.17 11.61
N ALA A 35 7.51 -3.77 12.74
CA ALA A 35 7.60 -4.56 13.98
C ALA A 35 7.12 -6.00 13.76
N ARG A 36 5.97 -6.19 13.07
CA ARG A 36 5.43 -7.51 12.76
C ARG A 36 6.32 -8.31 11.81
N ILE A 37 6.94 -7.64 10.82
CA ILE A 37 7.90 -8.26 9.88
C ILE A 37 9.15 -8.75 10.62
N LEU A 38 9.64 -8.01 11.60
CA LEU A 38 10.82 -8.38 12.37
C LEU A 38 10.59 -9.61 13.28
N GLU A 39 9.34 -9.98 13.55
CA GLU A 39 8.99 -11.20 14.27
C GLU A 39 9.03 -12.47 13.40
N CYS A 40 9.21 -12.35 12.08
CA CYS A 40 9.21 -13.50 11.15
C CYS A 40 10.43 -14.46 11.30
N GLY A 41 11.28 -14.25 12.29
CA GLY A 41 12.40 -15.14 12.57
C GLY A 41 13.56 -15.00 11.56
N ASP A 42 14.16 -16.11 11.21
CA ASP A 42 15.37 -16.16 10.37
C ASP A 42 14.99 -16.13 8.87
N VAL A 43 14.88 -14.94 8.30
CA VAL A 43 14.58 -14.69 6.89
C VAL A 43 15.70 -13.88 6.25
N HIS A 44 16.11 -14.26 5.03
CA HIS A 44 17.27 -13.71 4.36
C HIS A 44 16.99 -13.09 2.98
N ARG A 45 15.87 -13.41 2.37
CA ARG A 45 15.45 -12.87 1.05
C ARG A 45 14.03 -12.35 1.13
N ILE A 46 13.92 -11.05 1.22
CA ILE A 46 12.64 -10.36 1.44
C ILE A 46 12.23 -9.64 0.16
N ALA A 47 11.06 -9.95 -0.38
CA ALA A 47 10.48 -9.24 -1.52
C ALA A 47 9.35 -8.32 -1.06
N ASP A 48 9.47 -7.01 -1.32
CA ASP A 48 8.43 -6.00 -1.03
C ASP A 48 7.60 -5.76 -2.28
N ILE A 49 6.34 -6.16 -2.24
CA ILE A 49 5.41 -6.17 -3.37
C ILE A 49 4.62 -4.87 -3.43
N GLY A 50 4.74 -4.14 -4.55
CA GLY A 50 4.22 -2.79 -4.68
C GLY A 50 4.94 -1.85 -3.72
N CYS A 51 6.28 -1.85 -3.80
CA CYS A 51 7.15 -1.13 -2.85
C CYS A 51 7.00 0.40 -2.89
N GLY A 52 6.38 0.94 -3.93
CA GLY A 52 6.21 2.36 -4.12
C GLY A 52 7.55 3.09 -4.12
N ALA A 53 7.62 4.21 -3.39
CA ALA A 53 8.85 4.98 -3.21
C ALA A 53 9.80 4.39 -2.15
N GLY A 54 9.60 3.14 -1.72
CA GLY A 54 10.59 2.32 -1.00
C GLY A 54 10.63 2.47 0.52
N GLU A 55 9.69 3.18 1.18
CA GLU A 55 9.76 3.40 2.63
C GLU A 55 9.86 2.09 3.42
N LEU A 56 8.97 1.13 3.13
CA LEU A 56 8.95 -0.16 3.82
C LEU A 56 10.25 -0.94 3.59
N SER A 57 10.67 -1.05 2.32
CA SER A 57 11.90 -1.73 1.92
C SER A 57 13.13 -1.16 2.63
N ILE A 58 13.25 0.18 2.70
CA ILE A 58 14.38 0.88 3.35
C ILE A 58 14.39 0.57 4.85
N LYS A 59 13.26 0.70 5.54
CA LYS A 59 13.16 0.41 6.98
C LYS A 59 13.50 -1.05 7.31
N ILE A 60 13.09 -2.00 6.44
CA ILE A 60 13.42 -3.42 6.60
C ILE A 60 14.91 -3.64 6.37
N ALA A 61 15.50 -3.10 5.31
CA ALA A 61 16.93 -3.27 5.01
C ALA A 61 17.83 -2.70 6.10
N ASP A 62 17.43 -1.58 6.72
CA ASP A 62 18.15 -0.98 7.85
C ASP A 62 18.06 -1.84 9.12
N ALA A 63 16.90 -2.44 9.37
CA ALA A 63 16.67 -3.30 10.55
C ALA A 63 17.24 -4.72 10.37
N ARG A 64 17.29 -5.24 9.13
CA ARG A 64 17.74 -6.57 8.76
C ARG A 64 18.96 -6.50 7.83
N ARG A 65 20.11 -6.15 8.36
CA ARG A 65 21.35 -6.00 7.57
C ARG A 65 21.92 -7.33 7.05
N ASP A 66 21.47 -8.43 7.59
CA ASP A 66 21.77 -9.81 7.21
C ASP A 66 20.85 -10.36 6.11
N ALA A 67 19.76 -9.67 5.80
CA ALA A 67 18.83 -10.03 4.75
C ALA A 67 19.06 -9.19 3.47
N ASN A 68 18.79 -9.81 2.31
CA ASN A 68 18.70 -9.09 1.03
C ASN A 68 17.26 -8.71 0.77
N VAL A 69 17.00 -7.43 0.54
CA VAL A 69 15.67 -6.88 0.27
C VAL A 69 15.57 -6.49 -1.20
N LEU A 70 14.48 -6.91 -1.85
CA LEU A 70 14.15 -6.55 -3.22
C LEU A 70 12.76 -5.91 -3.26
N GLY A 71 12.70 -4.60 -3.54
CA GLY A 71 11.44 -3.91 -3.79
C GLY A 71 11.01 -4.05 -5.25
N LEU A 72 9.76 -4.45 -5.46
CA LEU A 72 9.15 -4.59 -6.78
C LEU A 72 7.99 -3.62 -6.91
N ASP A 73 7.97 -2.84 -7.97
CA ASP A 73 6.83 -1.99 -8.33
C ASP A 73 6.67 -1.93 -9.84
N ILE A 74 5.43 -1.75 -10.31
CA ILE A 74 5.13 -1.66 -11.73
C ILE A 74 5.45 -0.27 -12.31
N SER A 75 5.58 0.74 -11.44
CA SER A 75 5.86 2.13 -11.80
C SER A 75 7.36 2.42 -11.84
N ALA A 76 7.86 2.76 -13.01
CA ALA A 76 9.27 3.17 -13.17
C ALA A 76 9.63 4.43 -12.37
N ASP A 77 8.70 5.39 -12.25
CA ASP A 77 8.92 6.63 -11.50
C ASP A 77 9.07 6.35 -10.00
N LEU A 78 8.23 5.45 -9.45
CA LEU A 78 8.32 5.02 -8.04
C LEU A 78 9.62 4.27 -7.77
N VAL A 79 10.00 3.34 -8.64
CA VAL A 79 11.27 2.58 -8.53
C VAL A 79 12.49 3.49 -8.63
N SER A 80 12.47 4.50 -9.51
CA SER A 80 13.54 5.52 -9.59
C SER A 80 13.67 6.27 -8.27
N THR A 81 12.56 6.79 -7.74
CA THR A 81 12.52 7.49 -6.45
C THR A 81 13.02 6.59 -5.30
N ALA A 82 12.56 5.34 -5.25
CA ALA A 82 12.99 4.38 -4.23
C ALA A 82 14.50 4.10 -4.31
N SER A 83 15.04 3.95 -5.51
CA SER A 83 16.47 3.70 -5.73
C SER A 83 17.35 4.89 -5.32
N GLU A 84 16.91 6.11 -5.60
CA GLU A 84 17.59 7.33 -5.16
C GLU A 84 17.62 7.44 -3.62
N ARG A 85 16.51 7.16 -2.97
CA ARG A 85 16.36 7.20 -1.51
C ARG A 85 17.20 6.14 -0.80
N ALA A 86 17.39 4.98 -1.40
CA ALA A 86 18.16 3.86 -0.85
C ALA A 86 19.65 3.93 -1.19
N SER A 87 20.14 5.05 -1.75
CA SER A 87 21.55 5.18 -2.10
C SER A 87 22.44 4.95 -0.87
N GLY A 88 23.28 3.89 -0.94
CA GLY A 88 24.15 3.47 0.17
C GLY A 88 23.69 2.26 0.98
N SER A 89 22.54 1.68 0.69
CA SER A 89 22.08 0.43 1.32
C SER A 89 22.55 -0.79 0.51
N PRO A 90 23.60 -1.52 0.94
CA PRO A 90 24.22 -2.57 0.12
C PRO A 90 23.35 -3.82 -0.04
N ASN A 91 22.37 -4.01 0.86
CA ASN A 91 21.47 -5.16 0.92
C ASN A 91 20.07 -4.87 0.37
N LEU A 92 19.88 -3.71 -0.31
CA LEU A 92 18.58 -3.29 -0.85
C LEU A 92 18.70 -2.99 -2.36
N LYS A 93 17.78 -3.54 -3.13
CA LYS A 93 17.61 -3.28 -4.56
C LYS A 93 16.15 -3.04 -4.89
N PHE A 94 15.92 -2.34 -6.00
CA PHE A 94 14.59 -2.12 -6.55
C PHE A 94 14.54 -2.54 -8.02
N ALA A 95 13.40 -3.04 -8.47
CA ALA A 95 13.19 -3.44 -9.85
C ALA A 95 11.78 -3.07 -10.33
N VAL A 96 11.68 -2.59 -11.57
CA VAL A 96 10.39 -2.41 -12.24
C VAL A 96 9.88 -3.78 -12.67
N ALA A 97 8.81 -4.25 -12.03
CA ALA A 97 8.24 -5.56 -12.32
C ALA A 97 6.76 -5.64 -11.94
N ASP A 98 6.01 -6.42 -12.69
CA ASP A 98 4.66 -6.84 -12.32
C ASP A 98 4.75 -8.06 -11.41
N ALA A 99 4.53 -7.88 -10.12
CA ALA A 99 4.63 -8.92 -9.11
C ALA A 99 3.61 -10.07 -9.33
N SER A 100 2.51 -9.82 -10.06
CA SER A 100 1.52 -10.86 -10.35
C SER A 100 2.05 -11.99 -11.24
N VAL A 101 3.14 -11.73 -11.99
CA VAL A 101 3.78 -12.68 -12.89
C VAL A 101 5.31 -12.76 -12.73
N TRP A 102 5.87 -11.96 -11.81
CA TRP A 102 7.31 -11.91 -11.60
C TRP A 102 7.85 -13.24 -11.06
N GLN A 103 8.97 -13.67 -11.63
CA GLN A 103 9.75 -14.83 -11.19
C GLN A 103 11.23 -14.53 -11.43
N ASP A 104 12.06 -14.84 -10.44
CA ASP A 104 13.52 -14.75 -10.55
C ASP A 104 14.18 -15.97 -9.87
N PRO A 105 14.67 -16.94 -10.64
CA PRO A 105 15.34 -18.12 -10.08
C PRO A 105 16.60 -17.79 -9.25
N SER A 106 17.18 -16.60 -9.42
CA SER A 106 18.33 -16.15 -8.63
C SER A 106 17.94 -15.53 -7.29
N PHE A 107 16.66 -15.14 -7.14
CA PHE A 107 16.12 -14.54 -5.92
C PHE A 107 14.82 -15.23 -5.52
N ILE A 108 14.90 -16.27 -4.70
CA ILE A 108 13.76 -17.04 -4.19
C ILE A 108 13.40 -16.51 -2.80
N PRO A 109 12.34 -15.70 -2.65
CA PRO A 109 11.98 -15.09 -1.36
C PRO A 109 11.59 -16.13 -0.31
N ASP A 110 12.06 -15.91 0.91
CA ASP A 110 11.58 -16.61 2.13
C ASP A 110 10.59 -15.74 2.92
N LEU A 111 10.47 -14.44 2.58
CA LEU A 111 9.43 -13.55 3.08
C LEU A 111 8.95 -12.61 1.98
N TYR A 112 7.64 -12.53 1.81
CA TYR A 112 6.98 -11.47 1.06
C TYR A 112 6.38 -10.44 2.00
N VAL A 113 6.57 -9.18 1.69
CA VAL A 113 5.96 -8.06 2.44
C VAL A 113 5.25 -7.11 1.48
N SER A 114 4.29 -6.33 1.98
CA SER A 114 3.65 -5.27 1.21
C SER A 114 2.94 -4.27 2.12
N ARG A 115 3.09 -2.98 1.85
CA ARG A 115 2.24 -1.95 2.45
C ARG A 115 1.24 -1.46 1.43
N HIS A 116 0.01 -2.01 1.47
CA HIS A 116 -1.10 -1.62 0.60
C HIS A 116 -0.91 -1.85 -0.92
N GLY A 117 0.12 -2.60 -1.35
CA GLY A 117 0.38 -2.87 -2.77
C GLY A 117 -0.50 -3.99 -3.34
N VAL A 118 -0.65 -5.09 -2.59
CA VAL A 118 -1.30 -6.32 -3.07
C VAL A 118 -2.81 -6.20 -3.34
N MET A 119 -3.49 -5.21 -2.79
CA MET A 119 -4.92 -5.00 -3.01
C MET A 119 -5.26 -4.43 -4.41
N PHE A 120 -4.24 -4.17 -5.23
CA PHE A 120 -4.39 -3.70 -6.60
C PHE A 120 -4.17 -4.80 -7.65
N PHE A 121 -4.01 -6.05 -7.27
CA PHE A 121 -3.96 -7.16 -8.22
C PHE A 121 -5.30 -7.33 -8.96
N ASP A 122 -5.25 -7.44 -10.29
CA ASP A 122 -6.44 -7.67 -11.13
C ASP A 122 -7.04 -9.05 -10.87
N ASP A 123 -6.18 -10.09 -10.79
CA ASP A 123 -6.52 -11.45 -10.36
C ASP A 123 -5.67 -11.79 -9.12
N PRO A 124 -6.20 -11.55 -7.92
CA PRO A 124 -5.43 -11.78 -6.70
C PRO A 124 -5.13 -13.26 -6.45
N VAL A 125 -5.99 -14.19 -6.85
CA VAL A 125 -5.73 -15.63 -6.68
C VAL A 125 -4.54 -16.03 -7.54
N ALA A 126 -4.52 -15.69 -8.82
CA ALA A 126 -3.41 -15.99 -9.72
C ALA A 126 -2.11 -15.31 -9.27
N ALA A 127 -2.18 -14.04 -8.82
CA ALA A 127 -1.01 -13.31 -8.33
C ALA A 127 -0.41 -13.96 -7.08
N PHE A 128 -1.20 -14.26 -6.06
CA PHE A 128 -0.69 -14.94 -4.86
C PHE A 128 -0.23 -16.38 -5.13
N ALA A 129 -0.84 -17.08 -6.09
CA ALA A 129 -0.37 -18.40 -6.52
C ALA A 129 1.01 -18.31 -7.20
N ASN A 130 1.24 -17.28 -8.03
CA ASN A 130 2.56 -17.01 -8.61
C ASN A 130 3.61 -16.71 -7.53
N LEU A 131 3.27 -15.89 -6.51
CA LEU A 131 4.16 -15.63 -5.38
C LEU A 131 4.46 -16.92 -4.60
N ALA A 132 3.47 -17.78 -4.36
CA ALA A 132 3.67 -19.08 -3.72
C ALA A 132 4.58 -20.00 -4.54
N ALA A 133 4.40 -20.04 -5.86
CA ALA A 133 5.23 -20.86 -6.76
C ALA A 133 6.69 -20.41 -6.77
N SER A 134 6.95 -19.11 -6.64
CA SER A 134 8.29 -18.49 -6.67
C SER A 134 8.97 -18.43 -5.30
N ALA A 135 8.27 -18.81 -4.23
CA ALA A 135 8.73 -18.71 -2.85
C ALA A 135 9.54 -19.95 -2.39
N ALA A 136 10.38 -19.76 -1.39
CA ALA A 136 11.00 -20.85 -0.64
C ALA A 136 9.94 -21.77 0.04
N GLU A 137 10.32 -23.02 0.39
CA GLU A 137 9.35 -24.00 0.93
C GLU A 137 8.64 -23.57 2.21
N ASN A 138 9.30 -22.79 3.06
CA ASN A 138 8.76 -22.31 4.34
C ASN A 138 8.52 -20.79 4.30
N ALA A 139 8.26 -20.24 3.12
CA ALA A 139 8.09 -18.80 2.97
C ALA A 139 6.89 -18.30 3.78
N GLN A 140 7.05 -17.07 4.26
CA GLN A 140 6.03 -16.32 4.97
C GLN A 140 5.57 -15.12 4.15
N MET A 141 4.43 -14.57 4.53
CA MET A 141 3.92 -13.34 3.97
C MET A 141 3.38 -12.44 5.07
N VAL A 142 3.73 -11.14 5.00
CA VAL A 142 3.21 -10.11 5.91
C VAL A 142 2.85 -8.89 5.09
N PHE A 143 1.58 -8.51 5.05
CA PHE A 143 1.16 -7.31 4.33
C PHE A 143 0.09 -6.54 5.06
N SER A 144 -0.09 -5.26 4.70
CA SER A 144 -1.22 -4.47 5.15
C SER A 144 -2.23 -4.23 4.03
N CYS A 145 -3.50 -4.16 4.40
CA CYS A 145 -4.59 -3.68 3.57
C CYS A 145 -5.60 -2.89 4.42
N PHE A 146 -6.36 -1.98 3.79
CA PHE A 146 -7.38 -1.24 4.55
C PHE A 146 -8.51 -2.15 5.01
N ARG A 147 -9.07 -1.86 6.18
CA ARG A 147 -10.35 -2.36 6.67
C ARG A 147 -11.49 -1.67 5.91
N ALA A 148 -12.74 -1.90 6.32
CA ALA A 148 -13.89 -1.35 5.63
C ALA A 148 -13.79 0.17 5.41
N SER A 149 -14.30 0.66 4.29
CA SER A 149 -14.27 2.10 3.98
C SER A 149 -14.94 2.95 5.05
N SER A 150 -15.96 2.42 5.74
CA SER A 150 -16.64 3.08 6.86
C SER A 150 -15.73 3.34 8.08
N GLU A 151 -14.65 2.59 8.22
CA GLU A 151 -13.65 2.74 9.27
C GLU A 151 -12.49 3.67 8.87
N ASN A 152 -12.51 4.16 7.65
CA ASN A 152 -11.49 5.04 7.06
C ASN A 152 -12.08 6.42 6.77
N ALA A 153 -12.00 7.32 7.75
CA ALA A 153 -12.61 8.64 7.69
C ALA A 153 -12.11 9.49 6.52
N TRP A 154 -10.83 9.36 6.14
CA TRP A 154 -10.28 10.04 4.97
C TRP A 154 -11.03 9.69 3.67
N ALA A 155 -11.44 8.42 3.52
CA ALA A 155 -12.15 7.99 2.33
C ALA A 155 -13.61 8.41 2.35
N THR A 156 -14.34 8.12 3.43
CA THR A 156 -15.77 8.40 3.55
C THR A 156 -16.08 9.89 3.53
N LYS A 157 -15.29 10.70 4.25
CA LYS A 157 -15.52 12.15 4.32
C LYS A 157 -15.20 12.85 3.01
N ILE A 158 -14.13 12.46 2.31
CA ILE A 158 -13.85 12.98 0.98
C ILE A 158 -14.94 12.52 -0.02
N ALA A 159 -15.34 11.24 0.03
CA ALA A 159 -16.41 10.74 -0.84
C ALA A 159 -17.73 11.49 -0.63
N ALA A 160 -18.07 11.90 0.59
CA ALA A 160 -19.26 12.67 0.91
C ALA A 160 -19.28 14.09 0.30
N LEU A 161 -18.13 14.61 -0.15
CA LEU A 161 -18.05 15.89 -0.86
C LEU A 161 -18.57 15.81 -2.31
N PHE A 162 -18.79 14.59 -2.83
CA PHE A 162 -19.32 14.39 -4.19
C PHE A 162 -20.84 14.30 -4.19
N PRO A 163 -21.53 14.85 -5.20
CA PRO A 163 -23.00 14.75 -5.31
C PRO A 163 -23.52 13.33 -5.54
N SER A 164 -22.71 12.48 -6.13
CA SER A 164 -23.01 11.04 -6.37
C SER A 164 -21.69 10.30 -6.61
N ALA A 165 -21.29 9.47 -5.67
CA ALA A 165 -20.26 8.47 -5.95
C ALA A 165 -20.90 7.28 -6.64
N PRO A 166 -20.47 6.85 -7.83
CA PRO A 166 -20.97 5.60 -8.41
C PRO A 166 -20.59 4.45 -7.48
N SER A 167 -21.55 3.58 -7.17
CA SER A 167 -21.30 2.32 -6.49
C SER A 167 -20.51 1.43 -7.47
N GLY A 168 -19.22 1.27 -7.25
CA GLY A 168 -18.38 0.32 -7.96
C GLY A 168 -18.47 -1.07 -7.34
N ASP A 169 -17.93 -2.07 -8.04
CA ASP A 169 -17.70 -3.40 -7.47
C ASP A 169 -16.76 -3.27 -6.24
N PRO A 170 -17.19 -3.66 -5.03
CA PRO A 170 -16.36 -3.58 -3.82
C PRO A 170 -15.14 -4.48 -3.89
N HIS A 171 -15.11 -5.44 -4.81
CA HIS A 171 -14.01 -6.39 -5.02
C HIS A 171 -13.06 -5.98 -6.15
N ALA A 172 -13.37 -4.92 -6.88
CA ALA A 172 -12.47 -4.40 -7.90
C ALA A 172 -11.15 -3.93 -7.29
N PRO A 173 -10.01 -4.07 -8.02
CA PRO A 173 -8.71 -3.59 -7.57
C PRO A 173 -8.77 -2.16 -7.02
N GLY A 174 -8.32 -1.98 -5.78
CA GLY A 174 -8.40 -0.69 -5.12
C GLY A 174 -8.22 -0.74 -3.62
N PRO A 175 -8.28 0.41 -2.94
CA PRO A 175 -7.95 0.52 -1.52
C PRO A 175 -8.74 -0.43 -0.60
N PHE A 176 -9.97 -0.77 -0.95
CA PHE A 176 -10.86 -1.57 -0.11
C PHE A 176 -11.15 -2.98 -0.66
N ALA A 177 -10.43 -3.41 -1.73
CA ALA A 177 -10.62 -4.74 -2.33
C ALA A 177 -10.39 -5.89 -1.34
N PHE A 178 -9.58 -5.66 -0.30
CA PHE A 178 -9.18 -6.63 0.73
C PHE A 178 -9.72 -6.27 2.12
N ALA A 179 -10.80 -5.48 2.18
CA ALA A 179 -11.39 -5.06 3.46
C ALA A 179 -12.02 -6.22 4.23
N ASP A 180 -12.59 -7.21 3.52
CA ASP A 180 -13.22 -8.39 4.10
C ASP A 180 -12.20 -9.49 4.39
N PRO A 181 -11.96 -9.85 5.68
CA PRO A 181 -11.01 -10.90 6.06
C PRO A 181 -11.34 -12.28 5.50
N ASP A 182 -12.63 -12.63 5.38
CA ASP A 182 -13.04 -13.95 4.89
C ASP A 182 -12.75 -14.09 3.40
N ARG A 183 -12.98 -13.03 2.62
CA ARG A 183 -12.55 -12.96 1.23
C ARG A 183 -11.03 -13.12 1.08
N VAL A 184 -10.24 -12.38 1.85
CA VAL A 184 -8.77 -12.45 1.78
C VAL A 184 -8.27 -13.83 2.17
N ARG A 185 -8.87 -14.45 3.20
CA ARG A 185 -8.57 -15.82 3.61
C ARG A 185 -8.85 -16.82 2.48
N GLY A 186 -9.99 -16.67 1.80
CA GLY A 186 -10.35 -17.49 0.65
C GLY A 186 -9.33 -17.38 -0.49
N ILE A 187 -8.98 -16.16 -0.89
CA ILE A 187 -7.97 -15.86 -1.93
C ILE A 187 -6.63 -16.52 -1.59
N LEU A 188 -6.13 -16.30 -0.38
CA LEU A 188 -4.83 -16.83 0.04
C LEU A 188 -4.84 -18.36 0.13
N SER A 189 -5.92 -18.96 0.65
CA SER A 189 -6.04 -20.42 0.75
C SER A 189 -6.06 -21.09 -0.63
N GLU A 190 -6.81 -20.53 -1.58
CA GLU A 190 -6.86 -21.01 -2.97
C GLU A 190 -5.50 -20.87 -3.67
N ALA A 191 -4.77 -19.79 -3.36
CA ALA A 191 -3.46 -19.50 -3.90
C ALA A 191 -2.30 -20.29 -3.25
N GLY A 192 -2.57 -21.20 -2.31
CA GLY A 192 -1.54 -22.07 -1.71
C GLY A 192 -0.88 -21.49 -0.45
N TRP A 193 -1.57 -20.56 0.25
CA TRP A 193 -1.16 -20.03 1.54
C TRP A 193 -2.07 -20.55 2.67
N SER A 194 -1.53 -20.75 3.87
CA SER A 194 -2.24 -21.24 5.07
C SER A 194 -1.94 -20.38 6.29
N ASP A 195 -2.54 -20.74 7.40
CA ASP A 195 -2.36 -20.08 8.70
C ASP A 195 -2.57 -18.55 8.62
N VAL A 196 -3.60 -18.15 7.84
CA VAL A 196 -3.92 -16.76 7.57
C VAL A 196 -4.48 -16.11 8.83
N ALA A 197 -3.75 -15.14 9.38
CA ALA A 197 -4.15 -14.37 10.55
C ALA A 197 -4.27 -12.88 10.22
N PHE A 198 -5.16 -12.19 10.96
CA PHE A 198 -5.45 -10.76 10.80
C PHE A 198 -5.26 -10.05 12.14
N GLU A 199 -4.44 -9.01 12.14
CA GLU A 199 -4.26 -8.09 13.27
C GLU A 199 -4.90 -6.75 12.90
N PRO A 200 -5.92 -6.27 13.66
CA PRO A 200 -6.52 -4.96 13.40
C PRO A 200 -5.62 -3.84 13.90
N ILE A 201 -5.40 -2.82 13.08
CA ILE A 201 -4.63 -1.63 13.41
C ILE A 201 -5.48 -0.40 13.14
N ASP A 202 -5.70 0.41 14.17
CA ASP A 202 -6.26 1.75 14.06
C ASP A 202 -5.11 2.75 14.13
N PHE A 203 -5.11 3.76 13.27
CA PHE A 203 -4.04 4.76 13.20
C PHE A 203 -4.53 6.11 12.69
N ASP A 204 -3.75 7.14 12.96
CA ASP A 204 -3.96 8.46 12.39
C ASP A 204 -3.35 8.55 10.98
N TYR A 205 -4.20 8.73 9.97
CA TYR A 205 -3.77 9.10 8.63
C TYR A 205 -3.47 10.61 8.58
N VAL A 206 -2.18 10.98 8.57
CA VAL A 206 -1.73 12.37 8.62
C VAL A 206 -1.67 12.96 7.22
N ALA A 207 -2.74 13.61 6.81
CA ALA A 207 -2.87 14.19 5.48
C ALA A 207 -2.07 15.51 5.29
N GLY A 208 -1.94 16.31 6.35
CA GLY A 208 -1.23 17.59 6.29
C GLY A 208 -0.40 17.87 7.53
N GLY A 209 0.73 18.54 7.37
CA GLY A 209 1.66 18.94 8.43
C GLY A 209 2.53 20.12 8.03
N GLY A 210 3.54 20.47 8.85
CA GLY A 210 4.42 21.62 8.62
C GLY A 210 3.80 22.94 9.06
N ASP A 211 4.23 24.05 8.44
CA ASP A 211 3.86 25.41 8.84
C ASP A 211 2.39 25.74 8.53
N ASP A 212 1.84 25.20 7.44
CA ASP A 212 0.42 25.30 7.08
C ASP A 212 -0.14 23.90 6.77
N PRO A 213 -0.58 23.15 7.80
CA PRO A 213 -1.08 21.81 7.63
C PRO A 213 -2.31 21.68 6.74
N VAL A 214 -3.14 22.74 6.69
CA VAL A 214 -4.34 22.74 5.83
C VAL A 214 -3.95 22.88 4.38
N ALA A 215 -3.10 23.84 4.03
CA ALA A 215 -2.60 23.98 2.66
C ALA A 215 -1.86 22.74 2.20
N ASP A 216 -1.05 22.12 3.05
CA ASP A 216 -0.32 20.89 2.77
C ASP A 216 -1.26 19.70 2.53
N ALA A 217 -2.34 19.56 3.31
CA ALA A 217 -3.37 18.53 3.10
C ALA A 217 -4.12 18.74 1.77
N LEU A 218 -4.46 19.99 1.44
CA LEU A 218 -5.13 20.31 0.18
C LEU A 218 -4.25 19.99 -1.03
N ASP A 219 -2.97 20.31 -0.97
CA ASP A 219 -2.02 19.96 -2.03
C ASP A 219 -1.88 18.43 -2.16
N PHE A 220 -1.74 17.70 -1.05
CA PHE A 220 -1.69 16.24 -1.05
C PHE A 220 -2.95 15.63 -1.68
N PHE A 221 -4.13 15.98 -1.22
CA PHE A 221 -5.40 15.50 -1.76
C PHE A 221 -5.65 15.94 -3.20
N GLY A 222 -5.04 17.04 -3.63
CA GLY A 222 -5.07 17.50 -5.01
C GLY A 222 -4.31 16.60 -5.99
N HIS A 223 -3.36 15.80 -5.48
CA HIS A 223 -2.50 14.94 -6.28
C HIS A 223 -2.77 13.44 -6.08
N ILE A 224 -3.26 13.03 -4.90
CA ILE A 224 -3.41 11.63 -4.50
C ILE A 224 -4.86 11.33 -4.12
N GLY A 225 -5.34 10.14 -4.50
CA GLY A 225 -6.60 9.58 -4.06
C GLY A 225 -7.85 10.15 -4.74
N PRO A 226 -9.04 9.98 -4.13
CA PRO A 226 -10.32 10.28 -4.77
C PRO A 226 -10.52 11.77 -5.04
N ALA A 227 -10.03 12.67 -4.17
CA ALA A 227 -10.15 14.12 -4.39
C ALA A 227 -9.38 14.59 -5.63
N ALA A 228 -8.17 14.04 -5.87
CA ALA A 228 -7.39 14.34 -7.07
C ALA A 228 -8.15 14.03 -8.36
N ARG A 229 -8.87 12.90 -8.38
CA ARG A 229 -9.72 12.52 -9.51
C ARG A 229 -10.86 13.52 -9.71
N ALA A 230 -11.53 13.91 -8.63
CA ALA A 230 -12.60 14.90 -8.68
C ALA A 230 -12.15 16.24 -9.22
N ILE A 231 -11.05 16.77 -8.70
CA ILE A 231 -10.51 18.06 -9.10
C ILE A 231 -10.18 18.08 -10.60
N ARG A 232 -9.74 16.94 -11.17
CA ARG A 232 -9.51 16.83 -12.62
C ARG A 232 -10.80 16.80 -13.45
N MET A 233 -11.92 16.33 -12.88
CA MET A 233 -13.20 16.18 -13.60
C MET A 233 -14.12 17.39 -13.46
N LEU A 234 -13.91 18.21 -12.43
CA LEU A 234 -14.73 19.36 -12.12
C LEU A 234 -14.15 20.64 -12.76
N GLU A 235 -15.03 21.51 -13.25
CA GLU A 235 -14.68 22.79 -13.86
C GLU A 235 -15.51 23.93 -13.24
N GLY A 236 -15.06 25.19 -13.45
CA GLY A 236 -15.79 26.39 -13.07
C GLY A 236 -16.20 26.43 -11.59
N GLU A 237 -17.43 26.85 -11.33
CA GLU A 237 -17.98 27.00 -9.96
C GLU A 237 -18.03 25.69 -9.19
N ALA A 238 -18.28 24.56 -9.86
CA ALA A 238 -18.32 23.24 -9.21
C ALA A 238 -16.96 22.84 -8.63
N ARG A 239 -15.88 23.16 -9.32
CA ARG A 239 -14.51 22.93 -8.84
C ARG A 239 -14.19 23.83 -7.66
N ILE A 240 -14.55 25.10 -7.72
CA ILE A 240 -14.34 26.08 -6.62
C ILE A 240 -15.07 25.57 -5.37
N ALA A 241 -16.37 25.28 -5.48
CA ALA A 241 -17.17 24.80 -4.38
C ALA A 241 -16.67 23.45 -3.79
N PHE A 242 -16.09 22.59 -4.61
CA PHE A 242 -15.46 21.35 -4.12
C PHE A 242 -14.19 21.64 -3.31
N LEU A 243 -13.34 22.54 -3.80
CA LEU A 243 -12.10 22.93 -3.11
C LEU A 243 -12.39 23.66 -1.79
N ASP A 244 -13.43 24.51 -1.73
CA ASP A 244 -13.85 25.17 -0.50
C ASP A 244 -14.30 24.14 0.55
N ARG A 245 -15.16 23.18 0.17
CA ARG A 245 -15.59 22.10 1.07
C ARG A 245 -14.44 21.19 1.50
N LEU A 246 -13.46 20.93 0.61
CA LEU A 246 -12.28 20.15 0.96
C LEU A 246 -11.41 20.90 1.98
N ARG A 247 -11.31 22.24 1.87
CA ARG A 247 -10.65 23.09 2.85
C ARG A 247 -11.36 23.03 4.21
N GLU A 248 -12.67 23.23 4.24
CA GLU A 248 -13.48 23.14 5.46
C GLU A 248 -13.31 21.78 6.15
N LEU A 249 -13.26 20.70 5.34
CA LEU A 249 -13.01 19.36 5.84
C LEU A 249 -11.61 19.24 6.46
N ALA A 250 -10.57 19.79 5.82
CA ALA A 250 -9.21 19.77 6.35
C ALA A 250 -9.10 20.60 7.65
N GLU A 251 -9.72 21.78 7.70
CA GLU A 251 -9.77 22.63 8.90
C GLU A 251 -10.47 21.93 10.07
N ALA A 252 -11.59 21.23 9.82
CA ALA A 252 -12.32 20.46 10.83
C ALA A 252 -11.51 19.28 11.38
N HIS A 253 -10.46 18.85 10.68
CA HIS A 253 -9.58 17.73 11.08
C HIS A 253 -8.18 18.21 11.50
N LEU A 254 -7.99 19.50 11.71
CA LEU A 254 -6.75 20.08 12.20
C LEU A 254 -6.66 19.90 13.72
N HIS A 255 -5.79 18.98 14.16
CA HIS A 255 -5.55 18.69 15.58
C HIS A 255 -4.05 18.51 15.84
N GLY A 256 -3.56 19.16 16.90
CA GLY A 256 -2.15 19.04 17.32
C GLY A 256 -1.15 19.45 16.23
N GLY A 257 -1.47 20.49 15.42
CA GLY A 257 -0.59 20.99 14.37
C GLY A 257 -0.54 20.10 13.10
N ALA A 258 -1.49 19.20 12.93
CA ALA A 258 -1.58 18.37 11.71
C ALA A 258 -3.04 18.08 11.34
N VAL A 259 -3.32 17.88 10.05
CA VAL A 259 -4.62 17.42 9.56
C VAL A 259 -4.63 15.88 9.63
N ARG A 260 -5.51 15.31 10.46
CA ARG A 260 -5.56 13.89 10.79
C ARG A 260 -6.94 13.29 10.55
N PHE A 261 -6.97 12.09 10.00
CA PHE A 261 -8.17 11.30 9.83
C PHE A 261 -7.99 9.94 10.50
N ALA A 262 -9.02 9.44 11.17
CA ALA A 262 -9.01 8.06 11.62
C ALA A 262 -8.92 7.12 10.41
N ALA A 263 -8.04 6.16 10.51
CA ALA A 263 -7.85 5.11 9.52
C ALA A 263 -7.70 3.74 10.19
N ALA A 264 -8.08 2.71 9.45
CA ALA A 264 -8.08 1.35 9.93
C ALA A 264 -7.55 0.40 8.87
N ALA A 265 -6.63 -0.49 9.26
CA ALA A 265 -6.02 -1.47 8.39
C ALA A 265 -6.00 -2.86 9.06
N TRP A 266 -5.82 -3.88 8.27
CA TRP A 266 -5.37 -5.19 8.69
C TRP A 266 -3.86 -5.30 8.46
N ILE A 267 -3.13 -5.91 9.39
CA ILE A 267 -1.86 -6.59 9.11
C ILE A 267 -2.20 -8.07 8.95
N VAL A 268 -1.92 -8.60 7.78
CA VAL A 268 -2.23 -9.98 7.41
C VAL A 268 -0.94 -10.79 7.37
N THR A 269 -0.96 -11.96 7.97
CA THR A 269 0.15 -12.92 7.91
C THR A 269 -0.33 -14.23 7.31
N ALA A 270 0.55 -14.90 6.57
CA ALA A 270 0.28 -16.21 6.02
C ALA A 270 1.58 -17.01 5.86
N HIS A 271 1.46 -18.33 5.75
CA HIS A 271 2.56 -19.25 5.47
C HIS A 271 2.30 -20.00 4.16
N LYS A 272 3.35 -20.22 3.37
CA LYS A 272 3.25 -21.07 2.19
C LYS A 272 2.88 -22.49 2.61
N ASN A 273 1.91 -23.10 1.93
CA ASN A 273 1.54 -24.49 2.16
C ASN A 273 2.77 -25.40 1.93
N ARG A 274 3.04 -26.28 2.87
CA ARG A 274 4.08 -27.29 2.69
C ARG A 274 3.65 -28.23 1.56
N THR A 275 4.46 -28.36 0.53
CA THR A 275 4.27 -29.37 -0.49
C THR A 275 4.34 -30.75 0.21
N ARG A 276 3.22 -31.47 0.31
CA ARG A 276 3.28 -32.87 0.77
C ARG A 276 4.15 -33.61 -0.24
N ARG A 277 5.39 -33.95 0.13
CA ARG A 277 6.15 -34.94 -0.64
C ARG A 277 5.31 -36.21 -0.63
N ALA A 278 4.82 -36.62 -1.80
CA ALA A 278 4.27 -37.96 -1.97
C ALA A 278 5.39 -38.93 -1.62
N ILE A 279 5.13 -39.73 -0.58
CA ILE A 279 6.00 -40.84 -0.15
C ILE A 279 5.87 -41.97 -1.15
#